data_677f74c1c860657aa2da6ad547f488b0
#
_entry.id   677f74c1c860657aa2da6ad547f488b0
#
_cell.length_a   1.000
_cell.length_b   1.000
_cell.length_c   1.000
_cell.angle_alpha   90.00
_cell.angle_beta   90.00
_cell.angle_gamma   90.00
#
_symmetry.space_group_name_H-M   'P 1'
#
loop_
_entity.id
_entity.type
_entity.pdbx_description
1 polymer ?
#
loop_
_entity_poly.entity_id
_entity_poly.type
_entity_poly.pdbx_seq_one_letter_code
_entity_poly.pdbx_strand_id
1 'polypeptide(L)'
;MAKKSKSGISIKSIVIAVLCIALILFYFNYLSDRSSKQKTQRQLDELAALSEHDMLNEYPKTPRDVVKMHCRFFKVFYGQSLTDDDLYTLNKQIRYLYATELLNYNSEDAMLKSLKSNIEKTSKEKYKYKSYILPEASQVKTYKQNGQEMATMEVQIMVDTKDSGGYVYMQYVLVKENEQWKILAWGESNMG
;
A
#
# COMPACT_ATOMS: atom_id res chain seq x y z
N MET A 1 0.08 -69.27 12.74
CA MET A 1 -0.01 -68.33 13.88
C MET A 1 1.06 -67.24 13.65
N ALA A 2 0.66 -66.06 13.18
CA ALA A 2 1.59 -64.94 12.89
C ALA A 2 1.72 -64.12 14.17
N LYS A 3 2.95 -64.02 14.72
CA LYS A 3 3.30 -63.30 15.92
C LYS A 3 3.38 -61.77 15.59
N LYS A 4 2.39 -61.01 16.05
CA LYS A 4 2.32 -59.55 15.90
C LYS A 4 3.38 -58.92 16.79
N SER A 5 4.50 -58.47 16.20
CA SER A 5 5.55 -57.70 16.88
C SER A 5 4.96 -56.33 17.29
N LYS A 6 4.78 -56.11 18.59
CA LYS A 6 4.50 -54.77 19.13
C LYS A 6 5.86 -54.01 19.14
N SER A 7 6.08 -53.17 18.16
CA SER A 7 7.21 -52.22 18.21
C SER A 7 6.86 -51.14 19.26
N GLY A 8 7.39 -51.32 20.48
CA GLY A 8 7.34 -50.29 21.50
C GLY A 8 8.22 -49.10 21.07
N ILE A 9 7.61 -47.89 20.98
CA ILE A 9 8.33 -46.67 20.73
C ILE A 9 9.34 -46.46 21.87
N SER A 10 10.63 -46.43 21.56
CA SER A 10 11.70 -46.24 22.56
C SER A 10 11.58 -44.81 23.14
N ILE A 11 11.79 -44.72 24.48
CA ILE A 11 11.86 -43.42 25.18
C ILE A 11 12.86 -42.48 24.49
N LYS A 12 13.99 -43.01 23.99
CA LYS A 12 14.94 -42.23 23.21
C LYS A 12 14.34 -41.61 21.94
N SER A 13 13.48 -42.34 21.23
CA SER A 13 12.82 -41.83 20.02
C SER A 13 11.82 -40.72 20.37
N ILE A 14 11.16 -40.80 21.51
CA ILE A 14 10.23 -39.76 21.98
C ILE A 14 11.03 -38.48 22.33
N VAL A 15 12.14 -38.62 23.04
CA VAL A 15 13.00 -37.46 23.39
C VAL A 15 13.55 -36.76 22.13
N ILE A 16 14.01 -37.55 21.15
CA ILE A 16 14.48 -36.97 19.87
C ILE A 16 13.36 -36.25 19.14
N ALA A 17 12.15 -36.82 19.10
CA ALA A 17 11.00 -36.18 18.44
C ALA A 17 10.64 -34.85 19.12
N VAL A 18 10.62 -34.80 20.46
CA VAL A 18 10.38 -33.56 21.22
C VAL A 18 11.44 -32.51 20.95
N LEU A 19 12.73 -32.89 20.91
CA LEU A 19 13.84 -31.99 20.57
C LEU A 19 13.68 -31.42 19.12
N CYS A 20 13.31 -32.27 18.15
CA CYS A 20 13.09 -31.83 16.79
C CYS A 20 11.94 -30.83 16.71
N ILE A 21 10.83 -31.08 17.41
CA ILE A 21 9.68 -30.14 17.45
C ILE A 21 10.09 -28.82 18.09
N ALA A 22 10.83 -28.86 19.19
CA ALA A 22 11.32 -27.65 19.85
C ALA A 22 12.24 -26.82 18.94
N LEU A 23 13.14 -27.45 18.19
CA LEU A 23 14.01 -26.79 17.22
C LEU A 23 13.20 -26.17 16.06
N ILE A 24 12.19 -26.86 15.56
CA ILE A 24 11.29 -26.35 14.51
C ILE A 24 10.55 -25.11 15.01
N LEU A 25 9.96 -25.16 16.22
CA LEU A 25 9.25 -24.03 16.81
C LEU A 25 10.20 -22.83 17.05
N PHE A 26 11.40 -23.09 17.55
CA PHE A 26 12.42 -22.03 17.73
C PHE A 26 12.82 -21.41 16.41
N TYR A 27 13.03 -22.21 15.36
CA TYR A 27 13.35 -21.73 14.02
C TYR A 27 12.21 -20.90 13.40
N PHE A 28 10.96 -21.33 13.57
CA PHE A 28 9.80 -20.57 13.12
C PHE A 28 9.66 -19.22 13.84
N ASN A 29 9.84 -19.19 15.16
CA ASN A 29 9.84 -17.95 15.93
C ASN A 29 10.97 -17.01 15.47
N TYR A 30 12.18 -17.53 15.30
CA TYR A 30 13.32 -16.74 14.78
C TYR A 30 13.06 -16.14 13.40
N LEU A 31 12.49 -16.92 12.46
CA LEU A 31 12.12 -16.45 11.13
C LEU A 31 11.00 -15.40 11.18
N SER A 32 10.01 -15.60 12.03
CA SER A 32 8.89 -14.66 12.21
C SER A 32 9.39 -13.32 12.71
N ASP A 33 10.23 -13.30 13.73
CA ASP A 33 10.82 -12.08 14.29
C ASP A 33 11.67 -11.33 13.26
N ARG A 34 12.48 -12.06 12.50
CA ARG A 34 13.30 -11.48 11.43
C ARG A 34 12.45 -10.86 10.32
N SER A 35 11.40 -11.55 9.90
CA SER A 35 10.45 -11.07 8.89
C SER A 35 9.71 -9.80 9.36
N SER A 36 9.27 -9.78 10.62
CA SER A 36 8.59 -8.63 11.22
C SER A 36 9.50 -7.40 11.30
N LYS A 37 10.75 -7.58 11.75
CA LYS A 37 11.74 -6.50 11.81
C LYS A 37 12.06 -5.94 10.41
N GLN A 38 12.23 -6.79 9.40
CA GLN A 38 12.47 -6.35 8.04
C GLN A 38 11.26 -5.59 7.46
N LYS A 39 10.03 -6.01 7.76
CA LYS A 39 8.83 -5.33 7.34
C LYS A 39 8.73 -3.94 7.96
N THR A 40 8.95 -3.82 9.27
CA THR A 40 8.96 -2.55 9.99
C THR A 40 10.03 -1.61 9.41
N GLN A 41 11.25 -2.09 9.19
CA GLN A 41 12.31 -1.28 8.60
C GLN A 41 11.94 -0.76 7.22
N ARG A 42 11.40 -1.61 6.31
CA ARG A 42 10.94 -1.17 4.98
C ARG A 42 9.82 -0.14 5.04
N GLN A 43 8.95 -0.21 6.05
CA GLN A 43 7.89 0.78 6.24
C GLN A 43 8.45 2.14 6.68
N LEU A 44 9.44 2.15 7.56
CA LEU A 44 10.15 3.36 7.99
C LEU A 44 10.95 3.98 6.83
N ASP A 45 11.65 3.15 6.06
CA ASP A 45 12.40 3.59 4.89
C ASP A 45 11.48 4.23 3.83
N GLU A 46 10.29 3.65 3.60
CA GLU A 46 9.31 4.20 2.65
C GLU A 46 8.68 5.51 3.15
N LEU A 47 8.39 5.61 4.45
CA LEU A 47 7.91 6.84 5.07
C LEU A 47 8.94 7.96 4.90
N ALA A 48 10.20 7.70 5.25
CA ALA A 48 11.29 8.67 5.11
C ALA A 48 11.47 9.08 3.64
N ALA A 49 11.51 8.12 2.72
CA ALA A 49 11.65 8.36 1.28
C ALA A 49 10.53 9.24 0.70
N LEU A 50 9.28 9.10 1.17
CA LEU A 50 8.17 9.94 0.72
C LEU A 50 8.15 11.30 1.39
N SER A 51 8.55 11.39 2.66
CA SER A 51 8.61 12.65 3.41
C SER A 51 9.68 13.59 2.89
N GLU A 52 10.83 13.04 2.46
CA GLU A 52 12.01 13.77 2.01
C GLU A 52 12.09 13.89 0.48
N HIS A 53 11.12 13.31 -0.26
CA HIS A 53 11.16 13.32 -1.72
C HIS A 53 11.11 14.74 -2.29
N ASP A 54 12.05 15.08 -3.16
CA ASP A 54 12.10 16.38 -3.82
C ASP A 54 11.11 16.45 -4.99
N MET A 55 9.86 16.79 -4.66
CA MET A 55 8.78 16.93 -5.65
C MET A 55 8.99 18.06 -6.66
N LEU A 56 9.95 18.95 -6.43
CA LEU A 56 10.24 20.04 -7.38
C LEU A 56 11.23 19.59 -8.46
N ASN A 57 12.26 18.85 -8.08
CA ASN A 57 13.33 18.43 -9.01
C ASN A 57 13.15 16.99 -9.52
N GLU A 58 12.48 16.13 -8.74
CA GLU A 58 12.30 14.70 -9.04
C GLU A 58 10.83 14.32 -9.29
N TYR A 59 10.07 15.23 -9.93
CA TYR A 59 8.65 15.01 -10.22
C TYR A 59 8.42 13.82 -11.17
N PRO A 60 7.41 12.95 -10.94
CA PRO A 60 7.11 11.82 -11.82
C PRO A 60 6.77 12.25 -13.24
N LYS A 61 7.41 11.63 -14.24
CA LYS A 61 7.36 12.08 -15.64
C LYS A 61 6.15 11.60 -16.43
N THR A 62 5.58 10.43 -16.04
CA THR A 62 4.47 9.82 -16.78
C THR A 62 3.21 9.76 -15.92
N PRO A 63 2.00 9.68 -16.54
CA PRO A 63 0.76 9.48 -15.77
C PRO A 63 0.85 8.26 -14.84
N ARG A 64 1.45 7.18 -15.33
CA ARG A 64 1.64 5.94 -14.58
C ARG A 64 2.56 6.13 -13.37
N ASP A 65 3.62 6.92 -13.50
CA ASP A 65 4.53 7.19 -12.38
C ASP A 65 3.89 8.10 -11.34
N VAL A 66 3.08 9.07 -11.75
CA VAL A 66 2.27 9.91 -10.84
C VAL A 66 1.32 9.04 -10.00
N VAL A 67 0.57 8.16 -10.66
CA VAL A 67 -0.35 7.24 -9.96
C VAL A 67 0.43 6.25 -9.09
N LYS A 68 1.59 5.75 -9.54
CA LYS A 68 2.47 4.91 -8.72
C LYS A 68 2.89 5.62 -7.44
N MET A 69 3.31 6.88 -7.54
CA MET A 69 3.68 7.69 -6.38
C MET A 69 2.49 7.87 -5.43
N HIS A 70 1.31 8.19 -5.95
CA HIS A 70 0.09 8.31 -5.16
C HIS A 70 -0.28 7.01 -4.42
N CYS A 71 -0.16 5.85 -5.08
CA CYS A 71 -0.38 4.54 -4.45
C CYS A 71 0.63 4.25 -3.33
N ARG A 72 1.88 4.73 -3.46
CA ARG A 72 2.90 4.63 -2.39
C ARG A 72 2.47 5.42 -1.15
N PHE A 73 1.99 6.65 -1.33
CA PHE A 73 1.43 7.44 -0.22
C PHE A 73 0.27 6.71 0.45
N PHE A 74 -0.67 6.18 -0.31
CA PHE A 74 -1.81 5.44 0.25
C PHE A 74 -1.39 4.20 1.01
N LYS A 75 -0.37 3.48 0.51
CA LYS A 75 0.19 2.34 1.21
C LYS A 75 0.79 2.73 2.57
N VAL A 76 1.41 3.90 2.67
CA VAL A 76 1.93 4.43 3.94
C VAL A 76 0.78 4.88 4.84
N PHE A 77 -0.19 5.65 4.35
CA PHE A 77 -1.33 6.13 5.13
C PHE A 77 -2.16 5.02 5.77
N TYR A 78 -2.41 3.94 5.03
CA TYR A 78 -3.30 2.86 5.45
C TYR A 78 -2.58 1.55 5.81
N GLY A 79 -1.27 1.54 5.78
CA GLY A 79 -0.46 0.34 6.02
C GLY A 79 0.30 0.32 7.35
N GLN A 80 0.41 1.46 8.03
CA GLN A 80 1.18 1.60 9.28
C GLN A 80 0.61 2.70 10.18
N SER A 81 1.07 2.77 11.42
CA SER A 81 0.75 3.87 12.32
C SER A 81 1.63 5.06 12.01
N LEU A 82 1.04 6.25 11.95
CA LEU A 82 1.69 7.52 11.65
C LEU A 82 1.46 8.50 12.78
N THR A 83 2.43 9.37 13.03
CA THR A 83 2.29 10.51 13.92
C THR A 83 1.53 11.65 13.21
N ASP A 84 1.09 12.64 13.96
CA ASP A 84 0.46 13.84 13.39
C ASP A 84 1.42 14.62 12.49
N ASP A 85 2.71 14.65 12.84
CA ASP A 85 3.76 15.30 12.04
C ASP A 85 4.02 14.56 10.73
N ASP A 86 4.03 13.20 10.76
CA ASP A 86 4.11 12.39 9.54
C ASP A 86 2.94 12.69 8.61
N LEU A 87 1.71 12.70 9.15
CA LEU A 87 0.50 12.96 8.37
C LEU A 87 0.51 14.37 7.76
N TYR A 88 0.96 15.36 8.50
CA TYR A 88 1.10 16.74 8.00
C TYR A 88 2.11 16.83 6.87
N THR A 89 3.30 16.25 7.06
CA THR A 89 4.37 16.25 6.07
C THR A 89 3.96 15.51 4.80
N LEU A 90 3.43 14.30 4.93
CA LEU A 90 2.98 13.51 3.79
C LEU A 90 1.78 14.15 3.07
N ASN A 91 0.87 14.82 3.80
CA ASN A 91 -0.24 15.56 3.20
C ASN A 91 0.27 16.70 2.32
N LYS A 92 1.30 17.43 2.75
CA LYS A 92 1.96 18.45 1.90
C LYS A 92 2.57 17.82 0.65
N GLN A 93 3.31 16.73 0.81
CA GLN A 93 4.00 16.07 -0.29
C GLN A 93 3.03 15.52 -1.35
N ILE A 94 1.98 14.80 -0.93
CA ILE A 94 1.02 14.21 -1.90
C ILE A 94 0.28 15.28 -2.70
N ARG A 95 0.06 16.46 -2.14
CA ARG A 95 -0.62 17.58 -2.82
C ARG A 95 0.10 18.07 -4.07
N TYR A 96 1.42 17.87 -4.18
CA TYR A 96 2.14 18.15 -5.43
C TYR A 96 1.65 17.30 -6.62
N LEU A 97 1.07 16.13 -6.36
CA LEU A 97 0.52 15.26 -7.41
C LEU A 97 -0.85 15.71 -7.92
N TYR A 98 -1.52 16.65 -7.25
CA TYR A 98 -2.89 17.02 -7.53
C TYR A 98 -3.00 18.20 -8.50
N ALA A 99 -4.03 18.15 -9.34
CA ALA A 99 -4.38 19.22 -10.26
C ALA A 99 -4.84 20.47 -9.50
N THR A 100 -4.62 21.63 -10.10
CA THR A 100 -5.02 22.93 -9.55
C THR A 100 -6.52 22.95 -9.23
N GLU A 101 -7.35 22.38 -10.10
CA GLU A 101 -8.79 22.28 -9.89
C GLU A 101 -9.12 21.49 -8.61
N LEU A 102 -8.50 20.32 -8.41
CA LEU A 102 -8.71 19.51 -7.21
C LEU A 102 -8.28 20.24 -5.94
N LEU A 103 -7.16 20.97 -5.99
CA LEU A 103 -6.65 21.75 -4.87
C LEU A 103 -7.53 22.95 -4.52
N ASN A 104 -8.17 23.58 -5.49
CA ASN A 104 -9.09 24.71 -5.27
C ASN A 104 -10.33 24.32 -4.45
N TYR A 105 -10.80 23.09 -4.61
CA TYR A 105 -11.93 22.56 -3.81
C TYR A 105 -11.52 21.94 -2.49
N ASN A 106 -10.23 21.70 -2.29
CA ASN A 106 -9.72 20.97 -1.14
C ASN A 106 -8.52 21.71 -0.51
N SER A 107 -8.80 22.57 0.46
CA SER A 107 -7.73 23.23 1.22
C SER A 107 -6.82 22.21 1.91
N GLU A 108 -5.60 22.60 2.27
CA GLU A 108 -4.63 21.72 2.93
C GLU A 108 -5.19 21.15 4.23
N ASP A 109 -5.81 22.01 5.05
CA ASP A 109 -6.40 21.61 6.33
C ASP A 109 -7.60 20.69 6.16
N ALA A 110 -8.47 20.96 5.17
CA ALA A 110 -9.62 20.11 4.87
C ALA A 110 -9.17 18.71 4.42
N MET A 111 -8.14 18.61 3.59
CA MET A 111 -7.57 17.33 3.16
C MET A 111 -6.94 16.58 4.32
N LEU A 112 -6.14 17.26 5.15
CA LEU A 112 -5.53 16.64 6.33
C LEU A 112 -6.58 16.10 7.29
N LYS A 113 -7.63 16.87 7.54
CA LYS A 113 -8.76 16.45 8.39
C LYS A 113 -9.47 15.22 7.81
N SER A 114 -9.76 15.23 6.51
CA SER A 114 -10.37 14.10 5.81
C SER A 114 -9.48 12.86 5.85
N LEU A 115 -8.18 13.02 5.62
CA LEU A 115 -7.20 11.94 5.70
C LEU A 115 -7.19 11.29 7.09
N LYS A 116 -7.09 12.09 8.16
CA LYS A 116 -7.13 11.58 9.55
C LYS A 116 -8.42 10.81 9.83
N SER A 117 -9.57 11.37 9.43
CA SER A 117 -10.87 10.72 9.59
C SER A 117 -10.96 9.38 8.83
N ASN A 118 -10.45 9.33 7.60
CA ASN A 118 -10.45 8.12 6.80
C ASN A 118 -9.52 7.04 7.39
N ILE A 119 -8.33 7.42 7.87
CA ILE A 119 -7.41 6.49 8.55
C ILE A 119 -8.06 5.90 9.80
N GLU A 120 -8.72 6.73 10.61
CA GLU A 120 -9.42 6.26 11.80
C GLU A 120 -10.56 5.30 11.46
N LYS A 121 -11.38 5.62 10.45
CA LYS A 121 -12.47 4.77 9.97
C LYS A 121 -11.94 3.42 9.48
N THR A 122 -10.96 3.41 8.58
CA THR A 122 -10.38 2.17 8.02
C THR A 122 -9.70 1.32 9.09
N SER A 123 -9.09 1.95 10.10
CA SER A 123 -8.52 1.26 11.25
C SER A 123 -9.59 0.54 12.09
N LYS A 124 -10.73 1.20 12.35
CA LYS A 124 -11.88 0.60 13.06
C LYS A 124 -12.47 -0.58 12.27
N GLU A 125 -12.55 -0.47 10.97
CA GLU A 125 -13.03 -1.51 10.06
C GLU A 125 -12.00 -2.61 9.82
N LYS A 126 -10.79 -2.51 10.42
CA LYS A 126 -9.65 -3.43 10.20
C LYS A 126 -9.27 -3.58 8.72
N TYR A 127 -9.57 -2.55 7.96
CA TYR A 127 -9.17 -2.46 6.57
C TYR A 127 -7.67 -2.17 6.46
N LYS A 128 -6.95 -2.92 5.65
CA LYS A 128 -5.51 -2.76 5.43
C LYS A 128 -5.19 -2.73 3.95
N TYR A 129 -4.55 -1.67 3.52
CA TYR A 129 -3.94 -1.59 2.21
C TYR A 129 -2.70 -2.49 2.17
N LYS A 130 -2.67 -3.48 1.30
CA LYS A 130 -1.56 -4.45 1.18
C LYS A 130 -0.59 -4.11 0.06
N SER A 131 -1.12 -3.98 -1.13
CA SER A 131 -0.34 -3.73 -2.35
C SER A 131 -1.23 -3.15 -3.44
N TYR A 132 -0.62 -2.77 -4.55
CA TYR A 132 -1.31 -2.32 -5.74
C TYR A 132 -0.67 -2.92 -6.99
N ILE A 133 -1.48 -3.06 -8.03
CA ILE A 133 -1.06 -3.50 -9.36
C ILE A 133 -1.43 -2.38 -10.34
N LEU A 134 -0.40 -1.79 -10.93
CA LEU A 134 -0.57 -0.78 -11.98
C LEU A 134 -0.77 -1.45 -13.33
N PRO A 135 -1.59 -0.85 -14.21
CA PRO A 135 -1.73 -1.33 -15.59
C PRO A 135 -0.39 -1.24 -16.33
N GLU A 136 -0.23 -2.01 -17.40
CA GLU A 136 0.89 -1.82 -18.32
C GLU A 136 0.83 -0.43 -18.96
N ALA A 137 1.99 0.10 -19.37
CA ALA A 137 2.06 1.44 -19.96
C ALA A 137 1.15 1.60 -21.19
N SER A 138 0.98 0.54 -21.97
CA SER A 138 0.08 0.48 -23.14
C SER A 138 -1.41 0.56 -22.80
N GLN A 139 -1.79 0.30 -21.57
CA GLN A 139 -3.17 0.35 -21.08
C GLN A 139 -3.55 1.72 -20.52
N VAL A 140 -2.58 2.62 -20.37
CA VAL A 140 -2.84 4.02 -19.99
C VAL A 140 -3.44 4.73 -21.21
N LYS A 141 -4.68 5.18 -21.09
CA LYS A 141 -5.37 5.90 -22.17
C LYS A 141 -5.07 7.39 -22.06
N THR A 142 -4.50 7.97 -23.11
CA THR A 142 -4.29 9.42 -23.23
C THR A 142 -5.20 9.98 -24.30
N TYR A 143 -5.77 11.16 -24.07
CA TYR A 143 -6.67 11.83 -25.00
C TYR A 143 -6.62 13.36 -24.77
N LYS A 144 -7.26 14.12 -25.67
CA LYS A 144 -7.41 15.56 -25.49
C LYS A 144 -8.88 15.88 -25.21
N GLN A 145 -9.11 16.72 -24.21
CA GLN A 145 -10.43 17.23 -23.86
C GLN A 145 -10.34 18.71 -23.58
N ASN A 146 -11.13 19.53 -24.29
CA ASN A 146 -11.13 20.99 -24.18
C ASN A 146 -9.73 21.61 -24.34
N GLY A 147 -8.92 21.03 -25.22
CA GLY A 147 -7.55 21.49 -25.47
C GLY A 147 -6.51 21.02 -24.47
N GLN A 148 -6.88 20.37 -23.39
CA GLN A 148 -5.97 19.81 -22.38
C GLN A 148 -5.63 18.35 -22.67
N GLU A 149 -4.40 17.95 -22.40
CA GLU A 149 -3.98 16.55 -22.42
C GLU A 149 -4.48 15.86 -21.13
N MET A 150 -5.20 14.78 -21.31
CA MET A 150 -5.78 13.97 -20.25
C MET A 150 -5.24 12.56 -20.30
N ALA A 151 -5.23 11.88 -19.16
CA ALA A 151 -4.94 10.44 -19.07
C ALA A 151 -5.89 9.75 -18.12
N THR A 152 -6.23 8.49 -18.43
CA THR A 152 -7.00 7.64 -17.51
C THR A 152 -6.36 6.27 -17.40
N MET A 153 -6.45 5.69 -16.22
CA MET A 153 -6.04 4.32 -15.96
C MET A 153 -6.78 3.75 -14.76
N GLU A 154 -6.86 2.42 -14.71
CA GLU A 154 -7.41 1.67 -13.58
C GLU A 154 -6.27 0.98 -12.83
N VAL A 155 -6.33 1.03 -11.50
CA VAL A 155 -5.37 0.39 -10.60
C VAL A 155 -6.10 -0.62 -9.73
N GLN A 156 -5.57 -1.82 -9.62
CA GLN A 156 -6.06 -2.82 -8.68
C GLN A 156 -5.36 -2.64 -7.34
N ILE A 157 -6.13 -2.48 -6.28
CA ILE A 157 -5.64 -2.36 -4.91
C ILE A 157 -6.02 -3.61 -4.14
N MET A 158 -5.01 -4.31 -3.66
CA MET A 158 -5.20 -5.46 -2.78
C MET A 158 -5.43 -4.97 -1.35
N VAL A 159 -6.54 -5.38 -0.78
CA VAL A 159 -6.95 -4.99 0.57
C VAL A 159 -7.24 -6.23 1.42
N ASP A 160 -6.98 -6.13 2.72
CA ASP A 160 -7.49 -7.05 3.72
C ASP A 160 -8.56 -6.35 4.53
N THR A 161 -9.61 -7.09 4.86
CA THR A 161 -10.63 -6.70 5.82
C THR A 161 -10.64 -7.70 6.98
N LYS A 162 -11.51 -7.50 7.96
CA LYS A 162 -11.65 -8.42 9.10
C LYS A 162 -11.97 -9.86 8.66
N ASP A 163 -12.77 -10.01 7.62
CA ASP A 163 -13.39 -11.30 7.26
C ASP A 163 -12.85 -11.90 5.97
N SER A 164 -12.21 -11.08 5.11
CA SER A 164 -11.69 -11.53 3.81
C SER A 164 -10.67 -10.55 3.24
N GLY A 165 -9.85 -11.02 2.29
CA GLY A 165 -9.06 -10.18 1.39
C GLY A 165 -9.74 -10.04 0.03
N GLY A 166 -9.46 -8.98 -0.70
CA GLY A 166 -10.03 -8.75 -2.02
C GLY A 166 -9.27 -7.70 -2.80
N TYR A 167 -9.82 -7.40 -3.98
CA TYR A 167 -9.34 -6.31 -4.83
C TYR A 167 -10.39 -5.21 -4.91
N VAL A 168 -9.92 -3.96 -4.82
CA VAL A 168 -10.70 -2.76 -5.14
C VAL A 168 -10.08 -2.17 -6.40
N TYR A 169 -10.92 -1.80 -7.36
CA TYR A 169 -10.49 -1.18 -8.61
C TYR A 169 -10.67 0.33 -8.50
N MET A 170 -9.58 1.06 -8.69
CA MET A 170 -9.57 2.52 -8.59
C MET A 170 -9.31 3.13 -9.96
N GLN A 171 -10.29 3.90 -10.46
CA GLN A 171 -10.13 4.68 -11.67
C GLN A 171 -9.45 6.00 -11.34
N TYR A 172 -8.42 6.34 -12.11
CA TYR A 172 -7.71 7.62 -12.05
C TYR A 172 -7.97 8.44 -13.30
N VAL A 173 -8.13 9.74 -13.11
CA VAL A 173 -8.18 10.75 -14.18
C VAL A 173 -7.07 11.76 -13.90
N LEU A 174 -6.22 11.98 -14.89
CA LEU A 174 -5.12 12.93 -14.81
C LEU A 174 -5.26 13.99 -15.92
N VAL A 175 -4.75 15.16 -15.63
CA VAL A 175 -4.61 16.28 -16.56
C VAL A 175 -3.16 16.73 -16.62
N LYS A 176 -2.71 17.22 -17.76
CA LYS A 176 -1.37 17.77 -17.91
C LYS A 176 -1.40 19.29 -17.68
N GLU A 177 -0.76 19.74 -16.62
CA GLU A 177 -0.60 21.16 -16.24
C GLU A 177 0.88 21.51 -16.22
N ASN A 178 1.29 22.57 -16.93
CA ASN A 178 2.69 23.04 -16.98
C ASN A 178 3.69 21.91 -17.25
N GLU A 179 3.43 21.09 -18.26
CA GLU A 179 4.21 19.92 -18.66
C GLU A 179 4.27 18.76 -17.61
N GLN A 180 3.57 18.87 -16.50
CA GLN A 180 3.47 17.84 -15.46
C GLN A 180 2.09 17.18 -15.45
N TRP A 181 2.07 15.87 -15.33
CA TRP A 181 0.82 15.13 -15.11
C TRP A 181 0.33 15.29 -13.68
N LYS A 182 -0.91 15.70 -13.50
CA LYS A 182 -1.55 15.95 -12.20
C LYS A 182 -2.81 15.09 -12.07
N ILE A 183 -3.09 14.58 -10.88
CA ILE A 183 -4.31 13.84 -10.58
C ILE A 183 -5.45 14.83 -10.44
N LEU A 184 -6.45 14.72 -11.32
CA LEU A 184 -7.66 15.52 -11.29
C LEU A 184 -8.73 14.86 -10.41
N ALA A 185 -8.85 13.54 -10.53
CA ALA A 185 -9.80 12.76 -9.72
C ALA A 185 -9.36 11.30 -9.60
N TRP A 186 -9.84 10.66 -8.56
CA TRP A 186 -9.80 9.20 -8.43
C TRP A 186 -11.00 8.72 -7.63
N GLY A 187 -11.40 7.50 -7.85
CA GLY A 187 -12.52 6.89 -7.16
C GLY A 187 -12.62 5.40 -7.45
N GLU A 188 -13.45 4.72 -6.70
CA GLU A 188 -13.74 3.30 -6.91
C GLU A 188 -14.43 3.11 -8.26
N SER A 189 -13.95 2.14 -9.04
CA SER A 189 -14.54 1.77 -10.33
C SER A 189 -15.64 0.73 -10.12
N ASN A 190 -16.82 1.00 -10.64
CA ASN A 190 -17.97 0.07 -10.60
C ASN A 190 -17.87 -1.04 -11.67
N MET A 191 -16.72 -1.16 -12.36
CA MET A 191 -16.47 -2.18 -13.36
C MET A 191 -15.64 -3.32 -12.76
N GLY A 192 -16.25 -4.08 -11.87
CA GLY A 192 -15.78 -5.36 -11.37
C GLY A 192 -16.68 -6.49 -11.83
#